data_0f5fed0a177b33789013306e7b8f1f31
#
_entry.id   0f5fed0a177b33789013306e7b8f1f31
#
_cell.length_a   1.000
_cell.length_b   1.000
_cell.length_c   1.000
_cell.angle_alpha   90.00
_cell.angle_beta   90.00
_cell.angle_gamma   90.00
#
_symmetry.space_group_name_H-M   'P 1'
#
loop_
_entity.id
_entity.type
_entity.pdbx_description
1 polymer ?
#
loop_
_entity_poly.entity_id
_entity_poly.type
_entity_poly.pdbx_seq_one_letter_code
_entity_poly.pdbx_strand_id
1 'polypeptide(L)'
;MTDERLEVARLLLPALRWSDENGYEEFRDTIERGLELGVGGFILFGGEAEEVRALTAELRRRARFPLLVASDLERGAGQQFRGATPLPPAAAIGWLNDEAVTERAGELTAREARALGVNWIYAPDADVDLEPENPIIGVRAFGTEPAAVAAQVAAWVRGCRRGGALSCAKHFPGHGRTVGDSHIERPTVSVSRELLEADLEPFRAAVSAGVDSLMTAHVVYPALDPSGAAATLSPRILGDVLRGELGFDGLVVTDAIIMDGLTEDSSEAAAAVRALAAGCDVLLYPKDTEGVIRAVEAAVDDGRLSRERVADALRRTAAAAERVQGEVDGTVARDEDRRWALEVGMRSLRVCRGEPRLPTGPVRLVEVEDDAGGPWPPYPRVALPAALRAAGVDLSDEGTPVVALYSDIRAWKGRPGISAAARERVREVTEQAPEATVLLFSHPRLAHELPTARNLVAAWGGEAIMQEAVAAWLTGRTDALAGAGGGFDR
;
A
#
# COMPACT_ATOMS: atom_id res chain seq x y z
N MET A 1 37.68 -8.95 -24.17
CA MET A 1 36.42 -8.86 -23.38
C MET A 1 35.33 -8.60 -24.39
N THR A 2 34.46 -9.56 -24.63
CA THR A 2 33.31 -9.43 -25.52
C THR A 2 32.45 -8.29 -24.99
N ASP A 3 32.09 -7.36 -25.84
CA ASP A 3 31.19 -6.24 -25.58
C ASP A 3 29.78 -6.80 -25.39
N GLU A 4 29.52 -7.37 -24.20
CA GLU A 4 28.26 -8.00 -23.86
C GLU A 4 27.24 -6.88 -23.65
N ARG A 5 26.24 -6.80 -24.52
CA ARG A 5 25.18 -5.79 -24.46
C ARG A 5 24.50 -5.88 -23.10
N LEU A 6 24.45 -4.77 -22.36
CA LEU A 6 23.73 -4.70 -21.10
C LEU A 6 22.23 -4.86 -21.34
N GLU A 7 21.60 -5.78 -20.60
CA GLU A 7 20.17 -6.04 -20.71
C GLU A 7 19.37 -5.06 -19.83
N VAL A 8 19.46 -3.76 -20.15
CA VAL A 8 18.88 -2.65 -19.37
C VAL A 8 17.39 -2.84 -19.11
N ALA A 9 16.65 -3.42 -20.06
CA ALA A 9 15.22 -3.71 -19.93
C ALA A 9 14.90 -4.51 -18.64
N ARG A 10 15.82 -5.36 -18.16
CA ARG A 10 15.65 -6.15 -16.94
C ARG A 10 15.58 -5.32 -15.64
N LEU A 11 15.91 -4.03 -15.71
CA LEU A 11 15.79 -3.11 -14.58
C LEU A 11 14.43 -2.40 -14.52
N LEU A 12 13.52 -2.66 -15.47
CA LEU A 12 12.26 -1.96 -15.60
C LEU A 12 11.07 -2.89 -15.28
N LEU A 13 10.09 -2.34 -14.54
CA LEU A 13 8.81 -2.98 -14.24
C LEU A 13 7.65 -2.11 -14.71
N PRO A 14 7.16 -2.28 -15.95
CA PRO A 14 5.93 -1.64 -16.42
C PRO A 14 4.71 -2.05 -15.60
N ALA A 15 3.69 -1.17 -15.54
CA ALA A 15 2.46 -1.43 -14.83
C ALA A 15 1.39 -2.06 -15.72
N LEU A 16 0.65 -2.99 -15.13
CA LEU A 16 -0.55 -3.60 -15.72
C LEU A 16 -1.73 -3.32 -14.79
N ARG A 17 -2.79 -2.71 -15.32
CA ARG A 17 -3.99 -2.35 -14.57
C ARG A 17 -5.18 -3.15 -15.05
N TRP A 18 -5.92 -3.67 -14.10
CA TRP A 18 -7.18 -4.34 -14.35
C TRP A 18 -8.29 -3.33 -14.63
N SER A 19 -9.14 -3.63 -15.61
CA SER A 19 -10.44 -2.99 -15.76
C SER A 19 -11.55 -4.03 -15.64
N ASP A 20 -12.68 -3.66 -15.04
CA ASP A 20 -13.81 -4.57 -14.88
C ASP A 20 -14.48 -4.95 -16.21
N GLU A 21 -14.29 -4.12 -17.24
CA GLU A 21 -14.85 -4.35 -18.58
C GLU A 21 -14.01 -5.32 -19.41
N ASN A 22 -12.69 -5.18 -19.37
CA ASN A 22 -11.78 -5.85 -20.31
C ASN A 22 -10.62 -6.61 -19.63
N GLY A 23 -10.60 -6.72 -18.31
CA GLY A 23 -9.50 -7.35 -17.61
C GLY A 23 -8.17 -6.61 -17.84
N TYR A 24 -7.12 -7.35 -18.24
CA TYR A 24 -5.82 -6.79 -18.63
C TYR A 24 -5.67 -6.59 -20.15
N GLU A 25 -6.73 -6.70 -20.92
CA GLU A 25 -6.64 -6.66 -22.39
C GLU A 25 -6.13 -5.30 -22.90
N GLU A 26 -6.47 -4.20 -22.24
CA GLU A 26 -5.95 -2.86 -22.56
C GLU A 26 -4.42 -2.76 -22.43
N PHE A 27 -3.81 -3.66 -21.67
CA PHE A 27 -2.36 -3.72 -21.47
C PHE A 27 -1.68 -4.84 -22.30
N ARG A 28 -2.41 -5.46 -23.25
CA ARG A 28 -1.85 -6.54 -24.08
C ARG A 28 -0.59 -6.09 -24.82
N ASP A 29 -0.62 -4.90 -25.41
CA ASP A 29 0.55 -4.35 -26.12
C ASP A 29 1.73 -4.10 -25.16
N THR A 30 1.46 -3.64 -23.93
CA THR A 30 2.49 -3.47 -22.88
C THR A 30 3.11 -4.81 -22.48
N ILE A 31 2.29 -5.86 -22.37
CA ILE A 31 2.73 -7.23 -22.07
C ILE A 31 3.61 -7.74 -23.20
N GLU A 32 3.11 -7.73 -24.45
CA GLU A 32 3.83 -8.22 -25.61
C GLU A 32 5.18 -7.51 -25.75
N ARG A 33 5.15 -6.18 -25.72
CA ARG A 33 6.36 -5.37 -25.88
C ARG A 33 7.34 -5.55 -24.72
N GLY A 34 6.84 -5.63 -23.49
CA GLY A 34 7.67 -5.88 -22.31
C GLY A 34 8.40 -7.22 -22.40
N LEU A 35 7.70 -8.29 -22.81
CA LEU A 35 8.27 -9.61 -23.01
C LEU A 35 9.29 -9.64 -24.16
N GLU A 36 9.03 -8.96 -25.29
CA GLU A 36 9.98 -8.83 -26.39
C GLU A 36 11.26 -8.11 -25.99
N LEU A 37 11.14 -7.00 -25.23
CA LEU A 37 12.27 -6.22 -24.72
C LEU A 37 13.05 -6.97 -23.63
N GLY A 38 12.40 -7.94 -22.95
CA GLY A 38 12.96 -8.68 -21.84
C GLY A 38 13.00 -7.86 -20.55
N VAL A 39 11.88 -7.19 -20.19
CA VAL A 39 11.75 -6.47 -18.93
C VAL A 39 11.95 -7.40 -17.71
N GLY A 40 12.37 -6.84 -16.58
CA GLY A 40 12.64 -7.61 -15.35
C GLY A 40 11.36 -8.10 -14.65
N GLY A 41 10.22 -7.53 -15.00
CA GLY A 41 8.94 -7.92 -14.43
C GLY A 41 7.83 -6.94 -14.72
N PHE A 42 6.75 -7.05 -13.95
CA PHE A 42 5.59 -6.17 -14.05
C PHE A 42 5.03 -5.88 -12.66
N ILE A 43 4.44 -4.70 -12.46
CA ILE A 43 3.60 -4.42 -11.30
C ILE A 43 2.13 -4.54 -11.68
N LEU A 44 1.34 -5.27 -10.88
CA LEU A 44 -0.08 -5.51 -11.11
C LEU A 44 -0.93 -4.66 -10.18
N PHE A 45 -1.98 -4.04 -10.74
CA PHE A 45 -3.00 -3.30 -10.01
C PHE A 45 -4.38 -3.85 -10.33
N GLY A 46 -5.06 -4.38 -9.32
CA GLY A 46 -6.40 -4.99 -9.42
C GLY A 46 -6.39 -6.37 -10.07
N GLY A 47 -7.55 -7.00 -10.14
CA GLY A 47 -7.82 -8.26 -10.83
C GLY A 47 -8.63 -9.27 -10.04
N GLU A 48 -9.24 -10.23 -10.76
CA GLU A 48 -9.80 -11.43 -10.18
C GLU A 48 -8.68 -12.45 -9.91
N ALA A 49 -8.72 -13.13 -8.78
CA ALA A 49 -7.65 -14.06 -8.35
C ALA A 49 -7.30 -15.12 -9.42
N GLU A 50 -8.31 -15.69 -10.09
CA GLU A 50 -8.09 -16.70 -11.14
C GLU A 50 -7.42 -16.10 -12.38
N GLU A 51 -7.82 -14.88 -12.78
CA GLU A 51 -7.25 -14.19 -13.93
C GLU A 51 -5.82 -13.72 -13.66
N VAL A 52 -5.55 -13.23 -12.45
CA VAL A 52 -4.19 -12.89 -12.02
C VAL A 52 -3.29 -14.13 -12.08
N ARG A 53 -3.78 -15.29 -11.60
CA ARG A 53 -3.04 -16.55 -11.68
C ARG A 53 -2.77 -16.96 -13.11
N ALA A 54 -3.76 -16.86 -13.98
CA ALA A 54 -3.62 -17.20 -15.41
C ALA A 54 -2.61 -16.25 -16.09
N LEU A 55 -2.71 -14.94 -15.86
CA LEU A 55 -1.79 -13.95 -16.38
C LEU A 55 -0.35 -14.21 -15.91
N THR A 56 -0.14 -14.37 -14.61
CA THR A 56 1.22 -14.57 -14.07
C THR A 56 1.85 -15.86 -14.53
N ALA A 57 1.06 -16.92 -14.75
CA ALA A 57 1.52 -18.18 -15.36
C ALA A 57 1.89 -17.95 -16.84
N GLU A 58 1.08 -17.21 -17.60
CA GLU A 58 1.40 -16.83 -18.99
C GLU A 58 2.70 -16.03 -19.06
N LEU A 59 2.83 -14.98 -18.25
CA LEU A 59 4.03 -14.14 -18.21
C LEU A 59 5.29 -14.97 -17.95
N ARG A 60 5.27 -15.83 -16.94
CA ARG A 60 6.42 -16.71 -16.60
C ARG A 60 6.77 -17.69 -17.71
N ARG A 61 5.78 -18.28 -18.36
CA ARG A 61 6.00 -19.24 -19.44
C ARG A 61 6.62 -18.60 -20.67
N ARG A 62 6.30 -17.33 -20.93
CA ARG A 62 6.74 -16.56 -22.11
C ARG A 62 8.01 -15.76 -21.89
N ALA A 63 8.33 -15.47 -20.62
CA ALA A 63 9.46 -14.65 -20.27
C ALA A 63 10.78 -15.33 -20.65
N ARG A 64 11.70 -14.51 -21.14
CA ARG A 64 13.07 -14.92 -21.48
C ARG A 64 13.94 -15.13 -20.22
N PHE A 65 13.61 -14.41 -19.15
CA PHE A 65 14.32 -14.43 -17.85
C PHE A 65 13.32 -14.62 -16.71
N PRO A 66 13.80 -15.04 -15.52
CA PRO A 66 12.99 -15.03 -14.31
C PRO A 66 12.38 -13.64 -14.05
N LEU A 67 11.06 -13.58 -13.89
CA LEU A 67 10.33 -12.32 -13.68
C LEU A 67 10.08 -12.01 -12.21
N LEU A 68 10.16 -10.72 -11.88
CA LEU A 68 9.60 -10.14 -10.67
C LEU A 68 8.18 -9.65 -10.97
N VAL A 69 7.18 -10.27 -10.38
CA VAL A 69 5.79 -9.82 -10.47
C VAL A 69 5.44 -9.17 -9.14
N ALA A 70 5.25 -7.87 -9.16
CA ALA A 70 5.05 -7.04 -7.98
C ALA A 70 3.60 -6.59 -7.81
N SER A 71 3.21 -6.24 -6.59
CA SER A 71 1.96 -5.51 -6.30
C SER A 71 2.01 -4.84 -4.93
N ASP A 72 1.22 -3.76 -4.76
CA ASP A 72 1.01 -3.08 -3.48
C ASP A 72 0.00 -3.86 -2.64
N LEU A 73 0.50 -4.65 -1.69
CA LEU A 73 -0.32 -5.51 -0.84
C LEU A 73 -0.14 -5.17 0.64
N GLU A 74 -0.33 -3.90 0.99
CA GLU A 74 -0.21 -3.38 2.37
C GLU A 74 -1.31 -3.93 3.30
N ARG A 75 -2.46 -4.31 2.71
CA ARG A 75 -3.69 -4.78 3.39
C ARG A 75 -4.09 -6.17 2.92
N GLY A 76 -3.12 -7.09 2.81
CA GLY A 76 -3.36 -8.44 2.28
C GLY A 76 -3.47 -8.50 0.76
N ALA A 77 -3.46 -9.71 0.21
CA ALA A 77 -3.62 -9.91 -1.23
C ALA A 77 -4.99 -9.43 -1.75
N GLY A 78 -6.03 -9.46 -0.88
CA GLY A 78 -7.37 -8.96 -1.19
C GLY A 78 -7.46 -7.44 -1.35
N GLN A 79 -6.40 -6.68 -1.07
CA GLN A 79 -6.35 -5.26 -1.41
C GLN A 79 -6.41 -5.01 -2.91
N GLN A 80 -5.74 -5.85 -3.69
CA GLN A 80 -5.66 -5.74 -5.14
C GLN A 80 -6.45 -6.82 -5.86
N PHE A 81 -6.50 -8.02 -5.31
CA PHE A 81 -7.00 -9.20 -6.02
C PHE A 81 -8.30 -9.71 -5.40
N ARG A 82 -9.42 -9.50 -6.12
CA ARG A 82 -10.72 -10.02 -5.69
C ARG A 82 -10.67 -11.53 -5.59
N GLY A 83 -11.26 -12.07 -4.52
CA GLY A 83 -11.20 -13.49 -4.20
C GLY A 83 -10.03 -13.88 -3.30
N ALA A 84 -9.08 -12.99 -3.01
CA ALA A 84 -8.06 -13.18 -1.98
C ALA A 84 -8.49 -12.52 -0.64
N THR A 85 -7.75 -12.79 0.45
CA THR A 85 -8.09 -12.27 1.78
C THR A 85 -7.67 -10.81 1.92
N PRO A 86 -8.64 -9.88 2.15
CA PRO A 86 -8.32 -8.52 2.57
C PRO A 86 -7.94 -8.50 4.06
N LEU A 87 -7.02 -7.61 4.44
CA LEU A 87 -6.66 -7.36 5.83
C LEU A 87 -7.04 -5.94 6.25
N PRO A 88 -7.22 -5.69 7.57
CA PRO A 88 -7.33 -4.34 8.09
C PRO A 88 -6.13 -3.48 7.72
N PRO A 89 -6.26 -2.13 7.67
CA PRO A 89 -5.15 -1.22 7.47
C PRO A 89 -4.01 -1.43 8.47
N ALA A 90 -2.77 -1.10 8.08
CA ALA A 90 -1.60 -1.27 8.95
C ALA A 90 -1.76 -0.56 10.30
N ALA A 91 -2.35 0.65 10.33
CA ALA A 91 -2.64 1.36 11.58
C ALA A 91 -3.60 0.60 12.50
N ALA A 92 -4.59 -0.10 11.94
CA ALA A 92 -5.51 -0.95 12.71
C ALA A 92 -4.77 -2.14 13.35
N ILE A 93 -3.87 -2.77 12.60
CA ILE A 93 -3.03 -3.86 13.09
C ILE A 93 -2.03 -3.34 14.13
N GLY A 94 -1.36 -2.22 13.85
CA GLY A 94 -0.41 -1.58 14.76
C GLY A 94 -1.04 -1.12 16.07
N TRP A 95 -2.31 -0.67 16.03
CA TRP A 95 -3.08 -0.34 17.23
C TRP A 95 -3.18 -1.51 18.23
N LEU A 96 -3.22 -2.75 17.76
CA LEU A 96 -3.24 -3.93 18.62
C LEU A 96 -1.90 -4.14 19.35
N ASN A 97 -0.83 -3.57 18.85
CA ASN A 97 0.54 -3.68 19.36
C ASN A 97 0.94 -5.14 19.65
N ASP A 98 0.60 -6.04 18.71
CA ASP A 98 0.81 -7.48 18.80
C ASP A 98 1.63 -7.94 17.57
N GLU A 99 2.93 -8.14 17.77
CA GLU A 99 3.84 -8.56 16.70
C GLU A 99 3.42 -9.90 16.08
N ALA A 100 2.80 -10.81 16.83
CA ALA A 100 2.36 -12.10 16.29
C ALA A 100 1.21 -11.93 15.28
N VAL A 101 0.31 -10.96 15.52
CA VAL A 101 -0.74 -10.58 14.56
C VAL A 101 -0.12 -10.02 13.29
N THR A 102 0.84 -9.11 13.42
CA THR A 102 1.51 -8.47 12.28
C THR A 102 2.36 -9.46 11.49
N GLU A 103 3.05 -10.37 12.16
CA GLU A 103 3.84 -11.43 11.53
C GLU A 103 2.94 -12.39 10.75
N ARG A 104 1.78 -12.77 11.31
CA ARG A 104 0.78 -13.56 10.59
C ARG A 104 0.17 -12.80 9.39
N ALA A 105 -0.05 -11.49 9.50
CA ALA A 105 -0.52 -10.67 8.38
C ALA A 105 0.46 -10.70 7.21
N GLY A 106 1.76 -10.51 7.47
CA GLY A 106 2.81 -10.62 6.46
C GLY A 106 2.89 -12.00 5.82
N GLU A 107 2.82 -13.07 6.62
CA GLU A 107 2.84 -14.46 6.14
C GLU A 107 1.62 -14.79 5.26
N LEU A 108 0.43 -14.42 5.70
CA LEU A 108 -0.80 -14.63 4.94
C LEU A 108 -0.76 -13.89 3.61
N THR A 109 -0.37 -12.61 3.62
CA THR A 109 -0.23 -11.79 2.41
C THR A 109 0.73 -12.44 1.41
N ALA A 110 1.90 -12.85 1.88
CA ALA A 110 2.93 -13.45 1.02
C ALA A 110 2.50 -14.83 0.47
N ARG A 111 1.90 -15.68 1.30
CA ARG A 111 1.40 -16.99 0.88
C ARG A 111 0.34 -16.86 -0.22
N GLU A 112 -0.64 -15.98 -0.05
CA GLU A 112 -1.69 -15.77 -1.06
C GLU A 112 -1.14 -15.09 -2.32
N ALA A 113 -0.27 -14.09 -2.19
CA ALA A 113 0.41 -13.47 -3.33
C ALA A 113 1.16 -14.51 -4.16
N ARG A 114 1.94 -15.40 -3.50
CA ARG A 114 2.67 -16.48 -4.16
C ARG A 114 1.74 -17.46 -4.88
N ALA A 115 0.60 -17.81 -4.27
CA ALA A 115 -0.41 -18.67 -4.90
C ALA A 115 -1.05 -18.03 -6.15
N LEU A 116 -1.04 -16.70 -6.25
CA LEU A 116 -1.47 -15.94 -7.42
C LEU A 116 -0.34 -15.66 -8.41
N GLY A 117 0.89 -16.08 -8.09
CA GLY A 117 2.06 -15.84 -8.89
C GLY A 117 2.70 -14.47 -8.74
N VAL A 118 2.24 -13.65 -7.81
CA VAL A 118 2.89 -12.42 -7.37
C VAL A 118 3.99 -12.80 -6.38
N ASN A 119 5.22 -12.38 -6.64
CA ASN A 119 6.38 -12.83 -5.89
C ASN A 119 7.18 -11.70 -5.21
N TRP A 120 6.79 -10.44 -5.44
CA TRP A 120 7.38 -9.27 -4.82
C TRP A 120 6.29 -8.33 -4.28
N ILE A 121 6.27 -8.12 -2.99
CA ILE A 121 5.23 -7.36 -2.29
C ILE A 121 5.79 -6.00 -1.87
N TYR A 122 5.16 -4.92 -2.36
CA TYR A 122 5.50 -3.56 -1.95
C TYR A 122 4.80 -3.21 -0.63
N ALA A 123 5.26 -3.88 0.41
CA ALA A 123 4.94 -3.70 1.82
C ALA A 123 6.09 -4.32 2.66
N PRO A 124 6.23 -3.93 3.94
CA PRO A 124 5.36 -3.03 4.70
C PRO A 124 5.60 -1.55 4.40
N ASP A 125 4.59 -0.71 4.70
CA ASP A 125 4.83 0.72 4.91
C ASP A 125 5.63 0.88 6.20
N ALA A 126 6.82 1.42 6.11
CA ALA A 126 7.76 1.63 7.21
C ALA A 126 7.84 3.11 7.65
N ASP A 127 6.94 3.94 7.10
CA ASP A 127 6.81 5.32 7.52
C ASP A 127 6.22 5.42 8.93
N VAL A 128 6.57 6.46 9.66
CA VAL A 128 5.98 6.77 10.97
C VAL A 128 4.99 7.92 10.78
N ASP A 129 3.73 7.78 11.20
CA ASP A 129 2.68 8.81 11.04
C ASP A 129 2.90 9.98 12.01
N LEU A 130 3.91 10.81 11.73
CA LEU A 130 4.39 11.89 12.60
C LEU A 130 3.71 13.24 12.33
N GLU A 131 3.16 13.43 11.13
CA GLU A 131 2.51 14.67 10.71
C GLU A 131 1.01 14.45 10.53
N PRO A 132 0.15 15.03 11.41
CA PRO A 132 -1.30 14.88 11.30
C PRO A 132 -1.89 15.38 9.98
N GLU A 133 -1.24 16.37 9.36
CA GLU A 133 -1.66 16.94 8.07
C GLU A 133 -1.10 16.13 6.86
N ASN A 134 -0.44 15.01 7.10
CA ASN A 134 0.05 14.14 6.03
C ASN A 134 -1.12 13.58 5.23
N PRO A 135 -1.16 13.81 3.89
CA PRO A 135 -2.32 13.44 3.08
C PRO A 135 -2.33 11.98 2.62
N ILE A 136 -1.22 11.24 2.77
CA ILE A 136 -1.05 9.94 2.11
C ILE A 136 -0.57 8.78 3.02
N ILE A 137 -0.02 9.03 4.19
CA ILE A 137 0.48 7.98 5.09
C ILE A 137 -0.62 7.52 6.05
N GLY A 138 -0.92 8.28 7.10
CA GLY A 138 -2.04 8.02 8.00
C GLY A 138 -2.24 6.53 8.35
N VAL A 139 -3.31 5.95 7.84
CA VAL A 139 -3.70 4.55 8.13
C VAL A 139 -2.78 3.50 7.48
N ARG A 140 -1.87 3.90 6.59
CA ARG A 140 -0.88 3.01 5.98
C ARG A 140 0.28 2.70 6.92
N ALA A 141 0.64 3.63 7.81
CA ALA A 141 1.67 3.41 8.84
C ALA A 141 1.13 2.57 10.00
N PHE A 142 1.99 1.77 10.65
CA PHE A 142 1.60 1.00 11.84
C PHE A 142 1.34 1.86 13.07
N GLY A 143 1.68 3.14 13.06
CA GLY A 143 1.44 4.07 14.16
C GLY A 143 2.33 5.30 14.13
N THR A 144 2.33 5.99 15.28
CA THR A 144 3.02 7.28 15.50
C THR A 144 4.30 7.17 16.32
N GLU A 145 4.53 6.03 17.00
CA GLU A 145 5.69 5.82 17.88
C GLU A 145 6.77 5.02 17.14
N PRO A 146 7.96 5.60 16.87
CA PRO A 146 8.99 4.99 16.02
C PRO A 146 9.38 3.58 16.41
N ALA A 147 9.62 3.33 17.71
CA ALA A 147 10.01 2.01 18.20
C ALA A 147 8.89 0.96 18.04
N ALA A 148 7.62 1.34 18.24
CA ALA A 148 6.48 0.46 18.02
C ALA A 148 6.32 0.14 16.53
N VAL A 149 6.42 1.15 15.65
CA VAL A 149 6.39 0.96 14.20
C VAL A 149 7.53 0.04 13.74
N ALA A 150 8.74 0.25 14.26
CA ALA A 150 9.90 -0.58 13.96
C ALA A 150 9.67 -2.06 14.32
N ALA A 151 9.09 -2.35 15.48
CA ALA A 151 8.75 -3.71 15.91
C ALA A 151 7.72 -4.36 14.95
N GLN A 152 6.67 -3.62 14.57
CA GLN A 152 5.64 -4.11 13.65
C GLN A 152 6.21 -4.33 12.23
N VAL A 153 7.03 -3.41 11.72
CA VAL A 153 7.70 -3.54 10.42
C VAL A 153 8.59 -4.78 10.39
N ALA A 154 9.40 -4.99 11.43
CA ALA A 154 10.24 -6.19 11.53
C ALA A 154 9.40 -7.50 11.58
N ALA A 155 8.30 -7.49 12.34
CA ALA A 155 7.37 -8.62 12.42
C ALA A 155 6.75 -8.94 11.04
N TRP A 156 6.29 -7.90 10.33
CA TRP A 156 5.72 -8.06 8.99
C TRP A 156 6.74 -8.67 8.01
N VAL A 157 7.99 -8.15 8.01
CA VAL A 157 9.08 -8.67 7.16
C VAL A 157 9.35 -10.15 7.46
N ARG A 158 9.42 -10.54 8.73
CA ARG A 158 9.58 -11.97 9.12
C ARG A 158 8.44 -12.83 8.59
N GLY A 159 7.21 -12.34 8.70
CA GLY A 159 6.02 -13.03 8.19
C GLY A 159 6.05 -13.19 6.68
N CYS A 160 6.30 -12.10 5.94
CA CYS A 160 6.40 -12.13 4.48
C CYS A 160 7.44 -13.14 3.99
N ARG A 161 8.59 -13.17 4.63
CA ARG A 161 9.67 -14.14 4.35
C ARG A 161 9.20 -15.58 4.55
N ARG A 162 8.43 -15.88 5.62
CA ARG A 162 7.85 -17.23 5.83
C ARG A 162 6.85 -17.59 4.75
N GLY A 163 6.07 -16.62 4.27
CA GLY A 163 5.14 -16.82 3.17
C GLY A 163 5.80 -16.97 1.79
N GLY A 164 7.13 -16.74 1.68
CA GLY A 164 7.93 -17.05 0.50
C GLY A 164 7.94 -16.00 -0.61
N ALA A 165 7.50 -14.77 -0.34
CA ALA A 165 7.62 -13.63 -1.26
C ALA A 165 8.76 -12.70 -0.84
N LEU A 166 9.20 -11.83 -1.78
CA LEU A 166 10.08 -10.71 -1.46
C LEU A 166 9.27 -9.58 -0.83
N SER A 167 9.81 -9.01 0.26
CA SER A 167 9.27 -7.83 0.94
C SER A 167 9.91 -6.55 0.46
N CYS A 168 9.20 -5.41 0.59
CA CYS A 168 9.71 -4.09 0.23
C CYS A 168 9.27 -3.06 1.27
N ALA A 169 10.16 -2.62 2.16
CA ALA A 169 9.84 -1.54 3.08
C ALA A 169 9.88 -0.18 2.38
N LYS A 170 8.91 0.69 2.68
CA LYS A 170 8.71 1.97 1.98
C LYS A 170 8.19 3.05 2.91
N HIS A 171 8.42 4.34 2.63
CA HIS A 171 9.16 4.95 1.52
C HIS A 171 10.46 5.57 2.05
N PHE A 172 11.59 4.96 1.80
CA PHE A 172 12.88 5.38 2.35
C PHE A 172 13.28 6.80 1.94
N PRO A 173 13.75 7.67 2.85
CA PRO A 173 14.09 7.46 4.27
C PRO A 173 12.97 7.77 5.27
N GLY A 174 11.71 7.90 4.85
CA GLY A 174 10.53 8.10 5.67
C GLY A 174 9.63 9.24 5.18
N HIS A 175 8.42 8.92 4.73
CA HIS A 175 7.45 9.87 4.14
C HIS A 175 6.46 10.45 5.17
N GLY A 176 6.54 10.01 6.44
CA GLY A 176 5.53 10.31 7.45
C GLY A 176 5.49 11.76 7.97
N ARG A 177 6.48 12.61 7.60
CA ARG A 177 6.54 14.04 7.97
C ARG A 177 6.13 14.99 6.87
N THR A 178 5.77 14.51 5.70
CA THR A 178 5.41 15.40 4.60
C THR A 178 4.02 15.99 4.78
N VAL A 179 3.84 17.25 4.41
CA VAL A 179 2.53 17.90 4.29
C VAL A 179 2.03 17.93 2.85
N GLY A 180 2.90 17.59 1.88
CA GLY A 180 2.60 17.49 0.45
C GLY A 180 2.47 16.05 -0.01
N ASP A 181 1.76 15.87 -1.12
CA ASP A 181 1.57 14.59 -1.79
C ASP A 181 2.58 14.42 -2.93
N SER A 182 3.50 13.45 -2.80
CA SER A 182 4.54 13.18 -3.81
C SER A 182 4.01 12.72 -5.17
N HIS A 183 2.71 12.40 -5.28
CA HIS A 183 2.06 12.11 -6.55
C HIS A 183 1.83 13.37 -7.41
N ILE A 184 1.72 14.56 -6.78
CA ILE A 184 1.36 15.82 -7.43
C ILE A 184 2.38 16.93 -7.27
N GLU A 185 3.34 16.80 -6.34
CA GLU A 185 4.41 17.78 -6.09
C GLU A 185 5.63 17.09 -5.48
N ARG A 186 6.74 17.82 -5.30
CA ARG A 186 7.93 17.31 -4.62
C ARG A 186 8.02 17.83 -3.19
N PRO A 187 7.58 17.05 -2.17
CA PRO A 187 7.62 17.48 -0.78
C PRO A 187 9.05 17.63 -0.27
N THR A 188 9.21 18.48 0.75
CA THR A 188 10.48 18.66 1.45
C THR A 188 10.28 18.47 2.96
N VAL A 189 11.09 17.62 3.57
CA VAL A 189 11.14 17.41 5.02
C VAL A 189 12.31 18.20 5.60
N SER A 190 11.99 19.38 6.14
CA SER A 190 12.99 20.35 6.68
C SER A 190 13.15 20.24 8.19
N VAL A 191 13.53 19.04 8.68
CA VAL A 191 13.87 18.79 10.09
C VAL A 191 15.35 18.49 10.25
N SER A 192 15.85 18.53 11.49
CA SER A 192 17.27 18.21 11.76
C SER A 192 17.55 16.71 11.54
N ARG A 193 18.85 16.38 11.36
CA ARG A 193 19.32 14.99 11.23
C ARG A 193 18.91 14.13 12.42
N GLU A 194 18.94 14.70 13.64
CA GLU A 194 18.58 14.01 14.87
C GLU A 194 17.10 13.61 14.90
N LEU A 195 16.22 14.47 14.36
CA LEU A 195 14.80 14.15 14.24
C LEU A 195 14.52 13.08 13.20
N LEU A 196 15.32 13.01 12.13
CA LEU A 196 15.21 11.97 11.10
C LEU A 196 15.63 10.58 11.61
N GLU A 197 16.33 10.47 12.75
CA GLU A 197 16.64 9.17 13.35
C GLU A 197 15.36 8.38 13.69
N ALA A 198 14.31 9.07 14.10
CA ALA A 198 13.00 8.48 14.36
C ALA A 198 12.35 7.90 13.10
N ASP A 199 12.52 8.57 11.96
CA ASP A 199 12.01 8.11 10.66
C ASP A 199 12.82 6.92 10.13
N LEU A 200 14.12 6.87 10.42
CA LEU A 200 15.03 5.80 10.00
C LEU A 200 14.94 4.53 10.86
N GLU A 201 14.39 4.61 12.08
CA GLU A 201 14.33 3.48 13.01
C GLU A 201 13.57 2.27 12.43
N PRO A 202 12.37 2.41 11.82
CA PRO A 202 11.68 1.29 11.20
C PRO A 202 12.45 0.67 10.03
N PHE A 203 13.19 1.46 9.25
CA PHE A 203 14.01 0.93 8.15
C PHE A 203 15.21 0.14 8.67
N ARG A 204 15.88 0.58 9.77
CA ARG A 204 16.90 -0.23 10.44
C ARG A 204 16.35 -1.56 10.93
N ALA A 205 15.15 -1.54 11.50
CA ALA A 205 14.47 -2.75 11.94
C ALA A 205 14.13 -3.69 10.76
N ALA A 206 13.64 -3.13 9.64
CA ALA A 206 13.40 -3.89 8.41
C ALA A 206 14.68 -4.55 7.88
N VAL A 207 15.80 -3.80 7.82
CA VAL A 207 17.10 -4.33 7.39
C VAL A 207 17.56 -5.46 8.32
N SER A 208 17.46 -5.25 9.64
CA SER A 208 17.82 -6.26 10.64
C SER A 208 16.94 -7.52 10.57
N ALA A 209 15.67 -7.37 10.18
CA ALA A 209 14.73 -8.48 9.96
C ALA A 209 14.95 -9.21 8.61
N GLY A 210 15.83 -8.69 7.75
CA GLY A 210 16.20 -9.27 6.48
C GLY A 210 15.22 -8.92 5.34
N VAL A 211 14.75 -7.66 5.30
CA VAL A 211 13.94 -7.15 4.18
C VAL A 211 14.67 -7.31 2.86
N ASP A 212 13.94 -7.70 1.82
CA ASP A 212 14.53 -8.02 0.51
C ASP A 212 14.81 -6.78 -0.34
N SER A 213 13.97 -5.76 -0.18
CA SER A 213 14.07 -4.52 -0.94
C SER A 213 13.59 -3.31 -0.14
N LEU A 214 14.02 -2.14 -0.59
CA LEU A 214 13.56 -0.84 -0.09
C LEU A 214 13.11 0.02 -1.26
N MET A 215 11.94 0.67 -1.12
CA MET A 215 11.43 1.63 -2.10
C MET A 215 11.78 3.05 -1.65
N THR A 216 12.29 3.85 -2.59
CA THR A 216 12.74 5.22 -2.32
C THR A 216 11.61 6.23 -2.43
N ALA A 217 11.60 7.24 -1.54
CA ALA A 217 10.64 8.35 -1.59
C ALA A 217 11.07 9.45 -2.60
N HIS A 218 10.10 10.04 -3.30
CA HIS A 218 10.31 11.23 -4.14
C HIS A 218 10.23 12.52 -3.31
N VAL A 219 10.96 12.56 -2.20
CA VAL A 219 10.95 13.62 -1.18
C VAL A 219 12.35 14.14 -0.95
N VAL A 220 12.48 15.45 -0.69
CA VAL A 220 13.75 16.12 -0.42
C VAL A 220 14.02 16.16 1.08
N TYR A 221 15.25 15.83 1.49
CA TYR A 221 15.70 15.84 2.89
C TYR A 221 17.00 16.65 3.02
N PRO A 222 16.95 17.98 3.19
CA PRO A 222 18.15 18.84 3.21
C PRO A 222 19.17 18.46 4.30
N ALA A 223 18.70 17.87 5.40
CA ALA A 223 19.57 17.39 6.48
C ALA A 223 20.37 16.12 6.13
N LEU A 224 19.93 15.34 5.13
CA LEU A 224 20.64 14.17 4.62
C LEU A 224 21.45 14.50 3.35
N ASP A 225 20.85 15.31 2.47
CA ASP A 225 21.50 15.79 1.25
C ASP A 225 21.16 17.25 0.98
N PRO A 226 22.13 18.19 1.21
CA PRO A 226 21.92 19.62 0.98
C PRO A 226 21.84 20.01 -0.49
N SER A 227 21.99 19.08 -1.44
CA SER A 227 21.87 19.36 -2.88
C SER A 227 20.46 19.70 -3.33
N GLY A 228 19.44 19.36 -2.51
CA GLY A 228 18.02 19.50 -2.86
C GLY A 228 17.50 18.39 -3.78
N ALA A 229 18.26 17.33 -4.00
CA ALA A 229 17.79 16.17 -4.73
C ALA A 229 16.76 15.38 -3.90
N ALA A 230 15.72 14.85 -4.55
CA ALA A 230 14.83 13.87 -3.92
C ALA A 230 15.64 12.61 -3.54
N ALA A 231 15.20 11.88 -2.51
CA ALA A 231 15.94 10.71 -2.01
C ALA A 231 16.21 9.68 -3.12
N THR A 232 15.27 9.45 -4.02
CA THR A 232 15.43 8.60 -5.21
C THR A 232 16.60 9.01 -6.11
N LEU A 233 16.97 10.31 -6.14
CA LEU A 233 17.99 10.88 -7.01
C LEU A 233 19.28 11.25 -6.25
N SER A 234 19.38 10.91 -4.97
CA SER A 234 20.50 11.31 -4.10
C SER A 234 21.50 10.18 -3.86
N PRO A 235 22.71 10.25 -4.43
CA PRO A 235 23.78 9.30 -4.12
C PRO A 235 24.17 9.31 -2.63
N ARG A 236 24.02 10.44 -1.94
CA ARG A 236 24.29 10.54 -0.50
C ARG A 236 23.27 9.77 0.33
N ILE A 237 21.97 9.90 0.02
CA ILE A 237 20.94 9.19 0.77
C ILE A 237 21.02 7.69 0.48
N LEU A 238 21.19 7.28 -0.77
CA LEU A 238 21.23 5.86 -1.13
C LEU A 238 22.62 5.23 -0.84
N GLY A 239 23.71 5.96 -1.04
CA GLY A 239 25.06 5.48 -0.81
C GLY A 239 25.48 5.57 0.66
N ASP A 240 25.49 6.79 1.23
CA ASP A 240 26.05 7.00 2.56
C ASP A 240 25.09 6.53 3.66
N VAL A 241 23.79 6.91 3.57
CA VAL A 241 22.82 6.56 4.61
C VAL A 241 22.34 5.12 4.44
N LEU A 242 21.77 4.75 3.29
CA LEU A 242 21.16 3.44 3.12
C LEU A 242 22.20 2.31 3.08
N ARG A 243 23.17 2.39 2.17
CA ARG A 243 24.21 1.35 2.03
C ARG A 243 25.25 1.42 3.15
N GLY A 244 25.69 2.65 3.51
CA GLY A 244 26.75 2.88 4.50
C GLY A 244 26.27 2.74 5.95
N GLU A 245 25.34 3.60 6.40
CA GLU A 245 24.92 3.64 7.81
C GLU A 245 23.97 2.49 8.17
N LEU A 246 22.97 2.18 7.32
CA LEU A 246 22.02 1.09 7.58
C LEU A 246 22.54 -0.28 7.16
N GLY A 247 23.61 -0.35 6.35
CA GLY A 247 24.21 -1.60 5.89
C GLY A 247 23.30 -2.43 4.98
N PHE A 248 22.40 -1.80 4.22
CA PHE A 248 21.46 -2.51 3.38
C PHE A 248 22.09 -2.98 2.06
N ASP A 249 22.03 -4.27 1.78
CA ASP A 249 22.59 -4.91 0.59
C ASP A 249 21.54 -5.46 -0.41
N GLY A 250 20.24 -5.37 -0.08
CA GLY A 250 19.15 -5.83 -0.94
C GLY A 250 18.88 -4.91 -2.13
N LEU A 251 17.72 -5.12 -2.80
CA LEU A 251 17.28 -4.30 -3.92
C LEU A 251 16.82 -2.92 -3.48
N VAL A 252 17.19 -1.90 -4.25
CA VAL A 252 16.61 -0.56 -4.16
C VAL A 252 15.72 -0.33 -5.38
N VAL A 253 14.43 -0.17 -5.15
CA VAL A 253 13.45 0.15 -6.19
C VAL A 253 12.99 1.60 -6.05
N THR A 254 12.78 2.29 -7.15
CA THR A 254 12.16 3.63 -7.12
C THR A 254 10.68 3.50 -6.74
N ASP A 255 10.07 4.52 -6.17
CA ASP A 255 8.63 4.72 -6.34
C ASP A 255 8.33 4.95 -7.82
N ALA A 256 7.06 5.03 -8.21
CA ALA A 256 6.66 5.13 -9.61
C ALA A 256 7.31 6.34 -10.30
N ILE A 257 8.14 6.11 -11.33
CA ILE A 257 8.91 7.18 -11.98
C ILE A 257 8.05 8.15 -12.80
N ILE A 258 6.76 7.84 -12.95
CA ILE A 258 5.78 8.75 -13.58
C ILE A 258 5.28 9.86 -12.64
N MET A 259 5.59 9.79 -11.33
CA MET A 259 5.08 10.76 -10.33
C MET A 259 5.73 12.15 -10.51
N ASP A 260 4.90 13.19 -10.35
CA ASP A 260 5.35 14.58 -10.55
C ASP A 260 6.47 14.98 -9.58
N GLY A 261 6.46 14.46 -8.35
CA GLY A 261 7.53 14.67 -7.37
C GLY A 261 8.94 14.28 -7.86
N LEU A 262 9.04 13.38 -8.85
CA LEU A 262 10.31 12.99 -9.48
C LEU A 262 10.58 13.75 -10.77
N THR A 263 9.55 14.01 -11.59
CA THR A 263 9.68 14.51 -12.97
C THR A 263 9.54 16.03 -13.10
N GLU A 264 9.27 16.75 -12.01
CA GLU A 264 9.05 18.21 -11.99
C GLU A 264 10.14 19.01 -12.74
N ASP A 265 11.42 18.64 -12.60
CA ASP A 265 12.56 19.34 -13.21
C ASP A 265 13.19 18.59 -14.40
N SER A 266 12.67 17.44 -14.80
CA SER A 266 13.29 16.59 -15.82
C SER A 266 12.33 15.63 -16.49
N SER A 267 12.69 15.12 -17.67
CA SER A 267 11.93 14.03 -18.28
C SER A 267 12.06 12.74 -17.47
N GLU A 268 11.06 11.86 -17.58
CA GLU A 268 11.08 10.51 -17.01
C GLU A 268 12.39 9.78 -17.32
N ALA A 269 12.82 9.82 -18.57
CA ALA A 269 14.05 9.17 -19.02
C ALA A 269 15.32 9.75 -18.34
N ALA A 270 15.38 11.06 -18.13
CA ALA A 270 16.48 11.69 -17.41
C ALA A 270 16.45 11.36 -15.91
N ALA A 271 15.25 11.33 -15.31
CA ALA A 271 15.08 10.92 -13.92
C ALA A 271 15.50 9.45 -13.72
N ALA A 272 15.14 8.56 -14.64
CA ALA A 272 15.52 7.15 -14.62
C ALA A 272 17.05 6.95 -14.64
N VAL A 273 17.77 7.67 -15.51
CA VAL A 273 19.25 7.64 -15.54
C VAL A 273 19.83 8.12 -14.22
N ARG A 274 19.31 9.23 -13.66
CA ARG A 274 19.77 9.77 -12.38
C ARG A 274 19.48 8.82 -11.20
N ALA A 275 18.33 8.17 -11.19
CA ALA A 275 17.98 7.20 -10.15
C ALA A 275 18.93 6.00 -10.16
N LEU A 276 19.25 5.43 -11.32
CA LEU A 276 20.26 4.37 -11.46
C LEU A 276 21.66 4.86 -11.00
N ALA A 277 22.06 6.06 -11.41
CA ALA A 277 23.33 6.65 -10.99
C ALA A 277 23.39 6.90 -9.48
N ALA A 278 22.25 7.26 -8.86
CA ALA A 278 22.15 7.47 -7.41
C ALA A 278 22.23 6.17 -6.60
N GLY A 279 21.91 5.01 -7.20
CA GLY A 279 22.00 3.72 -6.50
C GLY A 279 20.73 2.87 -6.53
N CYS A 280 19.67 3.30 -7.22
CA CYS A 280 18.50 2.46 -7.47
C CYS A 280 18.87 1.30 -8.40
N ASP A 281 18.28 0.13 -8.15
CA ASP A 281 18.51 -1.08 -8.94
C ASP A 281 17.35 -1.37 -9.90
N VAL A 282 16.13 -0.96 -9.55
CA VAL A 282 14.91 -1.20 -10.32
C VAL A 282 14.14 0.11 -10.50
N LEU A 283 13.66 0.33 -11.72
CA LEU A 283 12.85 1.48 -12.13
C LEU A 283 11.39 1.03 -12.24
N LEU A 284 10.55 1.57 -11.37
CA LEU A 284 9.15 1.17 -11.28
C LEU A 284 8.26 2.04 -12.15
N TYR A 285 7.34 1.40 -12.88
CA TYR A 285 6.25 2.03 -13.60
C TYR A 285 6.73 3.09 -14.62
N PRO A 286 7.62 2.74 -15.58
CA PRO A 286 7.90 3.64 -16.69
C PRO A 286 6.67 3.78 -17.59
N LYS A 287 6.38 5.02 -18.03
CA LYS A 287 5.35 5.29 -19.03
C LYS A 287 5.88 5.00 -20.43
N ASP A 288 7.13 5.41 -20.71
CA ASP A 288 7.85 5.11 -21.97
C ASP A 288 9.03 4.17 -21.70
N THR A 289 8.73 2.88 -21.59
CA THR A 289 9.74 1.82 -21.34
C THR A 289 10.90 1.87 -22.33
N GLU A 290 10.62 2.03 -23.63
CA GLU A 290 11.66 2.09 -24.65
C GLU A 290 12.49 3.37 -24.60
N GLY A 291 11.86 4.50 -24.31
CA GLY A 291 12.54 5.77 -24.13
C GLY A 291 13.51 5.72 -22.94
N VAL A 292 13.09 5.11 -21.83
CA VAL A 292 13.96 4.88 -20.68
C VAL A 292 15.14 3.97 -21.03
N ILE A 293 14.92 2.85 -21.72
CA ILE A 293 16.00 1.94 -22.16
C ILE A 293 17.02 2.71 -23.01
N ARG A 294 16.55 3.40 -24.05
CA ARG A 294 17.45 4.19 -24.93
C ARG A 294 18.26 5.25 -24.15
N ALA A 295 17.62 5.92 -23.18
CA ALA A 295 18.29 6.94 -22.38
C ALA A 295 19.39 6.35 -21.48
N VAL A 296 19.13 5.19 -20.89
CA VAL A 296 20.10 4.49 -20.03
C VAL A 296 21.27 3.97 -20.88
N GLU A 297 21.00 3.34 -22.04
CA GLU A 297 22.04 2.89 -22.97
C GLU A 297 22.91 4.08 -23.41
N ALA A 298 22.30 5.18 -23.85
CA ALA A 298 23.05 6.40 -24.23
C ALA A 298 23.87 6.98 -23.07
N ALA A 299 23.35 6.96 -21.84
CA ALA A 299 24.07 7.44 -20.68
C ALA A 299 25.27 6.55 -20.31
N VAL A 300 25.20 5.26 -20.59
CA VAL A 300 26.34 4.35 -20.45
C VAL A 300 27.38 4.61 -21.53
N ASP A 301 26.96 4.81 -22.78
CA ASP A 301 27.85 5.04 -23.92
C ASP A 301 28.61 6.36 -23.80
N ASP A 302 27.98 7.41 -23.26
CA ASP A 302 28.60 8.74 -23.06
C ASP A 302 29.28 8.93 -21.68
N GLY A 303 29.24 7.89 -20.82
CA GLY A 303 29.93 7.87 -19.52
C GLY A 303 29.21 8.62 -18.38
N ARG A 304 27.96 9.09 -18.58
CA ARG A 304 27.13 9.68 -17.49
C ARG A 304 26.66 8.64 -16.49
N LEU A 305 26.56 7.38 -16.90
CA LEU A 305 26.24 6.25 -16.05
C LEU A 305 27.30 5.15 -16.25
N SER A 306 27.92 4.69 -15.16
CA SER A 306 28.96 3.67 -15.30
C SER A 306 28.37 2.30 -15.65
N ARG A 307 29.06 1.56 -16.51
CA ARG A 307 28.68 0.19 -16.91
C ARG A 307 28.65 -0.74 -15.69
N GLU A 308 29.55 -0.56 -14.74
CA GLU A 308 29.64 -1.33 -13.51
C GLU A 308 28.39 -1.12 -12.64
N ARG A 309 27.84 0.11 -12.57
CA ARG A 309 26.62 0.40 -11.81
C ARG A 309 25.41 -0.35 -12.40
N VAL A 310 25.28 -0.33 -13.72
CA VAL A 310 24.21 -1.06 -14.42
C VAL A 310 24.39 -2.58 -14.24
N ALA A 311 25.60 -3.07 -14.37
CA ALA A 311 25.89 -4.50 -14.15
C ALA A 311 25.60 -4.94 -12.70
N ASP A 312 25.87 -4.08 -11.70
CA ASP A 312 25.52 -4.35 -10.30
C ASP A 312 24.00 -4.43 -10.10
N ALA A 313 23.23 -3.47 -10.68
CA ALA A 313 21.78 -3.50 -10.63
C ALA A 313 21.21 -4.78 -11.27
N LEU A 314 21.70 -5.14 -12.45
CA LEU A 314 21.29 -6.36 -13.16
C LEU A 314 21.58 -7.61 -12.33
N ARG A 315 22.75 -7.70 -11.69
CA ARG A 315 23.11 -8.84 -10.84
C ARG A 315 22.16 -8.96 -9.63
N ARG A 316 21.88 -7.82 -8.94
CA ARG A 316 20.97 -7.79 -7.79
C ARG A 316 19.54 -8.17 -8.19
N THR A 317 19.04 -7.62 -9.29
CA THR A 317 17.69 -7.91 -9.81
C THR A 317 17.57 -9.37 -10.21
N ALA A 318 18.56 -9.93 -10.91
CA ALA A 318 18.58 -11.34 -11.29
C ALA A 318 18.59 -12.26 -10.07
N ALA A 319 19.45 -12.00 -9.09
CA ALA A 319 19.53 -12.81 -7.86
C ALA A 319 18.20 -12.78 -7.08
N ALA A 320 17.53 -11.63 -6.98
CA ALA A 320 16.23 -11.55 -6.35
C ALA A 320 15.16 -12.35 -7.10
N ALA A 321 15.10 -12.22 -8.43
CA ALA A 321 14.16 -12.96 -9.26
C ALA A 321 14.37 -14.46 -9.17
N GLU A 322 15.62 -14.93 -9.16
CA GLU A 322 15.95 -16.36 -9.01
C GLU A 322 15.48 -16.96 -7.67
N ARG A 323 15.55 -16.19 -6.57
CA ARG A 323 15.12 -16.65 -5.24
C ARG A 323 13.64 -16.99 -5.15
N VAL A 324 12.81 -16.35 -5.97
CA VAL A 324 11.35 -16.48 -5.93
C VAL A 324 10.77 -17.18 -7.16
N GLN A 325 11.62 -17.96 -7.84
CA GLN A 325 11.18 -18.82 -8.95
C GLN A 325 10.21 -19.91 -8.51
N GLY A 326 9.49 -20.45 -9.48
CA GLY A 326 8.58 -21.56 -9.31
C GLY A 326 7.16 -21.15 -8.98
N GLU A 327 6.24 -22.01 -9.37
CA GLU A 327 4.85 -21.92 -8.99
C GLU A 327 4.70 -22.40 -7.55
N VAL A 328 3.83 -21.75 -6.81
CA VAL A 328 3.43 -22.17 -5.48
C VAL A 328 1.95 -22.50 -5.54
N ASP A 329 1.66 -23.79 -5.48
CA ASP A 329 0.28 -24.24 -5.32
C ASP A 329 -0.27 -23.74 -4.00
N GLY A 330 -1.46 -23.14 -4.04
CA GLY A 330 -2.09 -22.61 -2.84
C GLY A 330 -3.51 -22.17 -3.05
N THR A 331 -4.29 -22.26 -1.98
CA THR A 331 -5.65 -21.73 -1.90
C THR A 331 -5.58 -20.35 -1.28
N VAL A 332 -6.20 -19.37 -1.93
CA VAL A 332 -6.43 -18.04 -1.39
C VAL A 332 -7.76 -18.00 -0.63
N ALA A 333 -7.92 -17.02 0.24
CA ALA A 333 -9.15 -16.73 0.97
C ALA A 333 -9.76 -17.96 1.67
N ARG A 334 -8.93 -18.73 2.38
CA ARG A 334 -9.42 -19.84 3.21
C ARG A 334 -10.36 -19.30 4.29
N ASP A 335 -11.38 -20.05 4.65
CA ASP A 335 -12.36 -19.62 5.67
C ASP A 335 -11.70 -19.26 7.01
N GLU A 336 -10.61 -19.95 7.38
CA GLU A 336 -9.85 -19.66 8.60
C GLU A 336 -9.13 -18.31 8.53
N ASP A 337 -8.61 -17.95 7.35
CA ASP A 337 -7.89 -16.70 7.13
C ASP A 337 -8.85 -15.51 7.09
N ARG A 338 -10.00 -15.67 6.43
CA ARG A 338 -11.07 -14.66 6.43
C ARG A 338 -11.62 -14.41 7.82
N ARG A 339 -11.90 -15.47 8.59
CA ARG A 339 -12.35 -15.35 9.99
C ARG A 339 -11.34 -14.65 10.87
N TRP A 340 -10.06 -15.01 10.72
CA TRP A 340 -8.98 -14.36 11.44
C TRP A 340 -8.85 -12.87 11.07
N ALA A 341 -8.91 -12.51 9.78
CA ALA A 341 -8.87 -11.12 9.33
C ALA A 341 -10.02 -10.30 9.92
N LEU A 342 -11.24 -10.87 9.95
CA LEU A 342 -12.40 -10.26 10.56
C LEU A 342 -12.21 -10.06 12.07
N GLU A 343 -11.69 -11.06 12.79
CA GLU A 343 -11.39 -10.96 14.21
C GLU A 343 -10.38 -9.85 14.50
N VAL A 344 -9.30 -9.75 13.69
CA VAL A 344 -8.32 -8.67 13.80
C VAL A 344 -9.00 -7.31 13.56
N GLY A 345 -9.86 -7.19 12.56
CA GLY A 345 -10.66 -5.99 12.29
C GLY A 345 -11.52 -5.59 13.49
N MET A 346 -12.28 -6.54 14.06
CA MET A 346 -13.12 -6.30 15.24
C MET A 346 -12.31 -5.84 16.45
N ARG A 347 -11.18 -6.49 16.74
CA ARG A 347 -10.28 -6.16 17.86
C ARG A 347 -9.64 -4.79 17.72
N SER A 348 -9.46 -4.31 16.49
CA SER A 348 -8.83 -3.03 16.19
C SER A 348 -9.78 -1.84 16.26
N LEU A 349 -11.10 -2.05 16.32
CA LEU A 349 -12.08 -0.95 16.40
C LEU A 349 -11.81 -0.09 17.64
N ARG A 350 -11.84 1.23 17.45
CA ARG A 350 -11.58 2.19 18.52
C ARG A 350 -12.85 2.95 18.91
N VAL A 351 -13.37 2.65 20.09
CA VAL A 351 -14.40 3.50 20.70
C VAL A 351 -13.76 4.84 21.07
N CYS A 352 -14.14 5.90 20.40
CA CYS A 352 -13.62 7.25 20.60
C CYS A 352 -14.45 8.02 21.64
N ARG A 353 -15.76 7.78 21.70
CA ARG A 353 -16.69 8.42 22.64
C ARG A 353 -17.90 7.54 22.94
N GLY A 354 -18.43 7.68 24.16
CA GLY A 354 -19.69 7.10 24.61
C GLY A 354 -19.77 5.57 24.54
N GLU A 355 -20.96 5.10 24.27
CA GLU A 355 -21.28 3.67 24.15
C GLU A 355 -21.92 3.40 22.77
N PRO A 356 -21.15 3.32 21.68
CA PRO A 356 -21.66 3.04 20.37
C PRO A 356 -22.39 1.68 20.33
N ARG A 357 -23.65 1.68 19.89
CA ARG A 357 -24.49 0.49 19.82
C ARG A 357 -25.58 0.66 18.76
N LEU A 358 -26.16 -0.43 18.33
CA LEU A 358 -27.38 -0.37 17.54
C LEU A 358 -28.57 0.05 18.40
N PRO A 359 -29.49 0.86 17.89
CA PRO A 359 -30.76 1.14 18.57
C PRO A 359 -31.63 -0.11 18.66
N THR A 360 -32.55 -0.10 19.61
CA THR A 360 -33.61 -1.12 19.66
C THR A 360 -34.68 -0.78 18.62
N GLY A 361 -34.94 -1.71 17.68
CA GLY A 361 -35.91 -1.53 16.60
C GLY A 361 -35.25 -1.20 15.25
N PRO A 362 -36.03 -0.67 14.29
CA PRO A 362 -35.53 -0.37 12.95
C PRO A 362 -34.38 0.64 12.96
N VAL A 363 -33.41 0.40 12.12
CA VAL A 363 -32.18 1.25 11.95
C VAL A 363 -32.29 1.98 10.63
N ARG A 364 -32.12 3.29 10.66
CA ARG A 364 -31.89 4.11 9.47
C ARG A 364 -30.40 4.33 9.29
N LEU A 365 -29.80 3.63 8.33
CA LEU A 365 -28.38 3.85 8.00
C LEU A 365 -28.25 5.14 7.20
N VAL A 366 -27.54 6.13 7.76
CA VAL A 366 -27.25 7.41 7.11
C VAL A 366 -25.82 7.38 6.63
N GLU A 367 -25.65 7.14 5.34
CA GLU A 367 -24.31 7.16 4.72
C GLU A 367 -23.90 8.61 4.42
N VAL A 368 -22.68 8.96 4.84
CA VAL A 368 -22.06 10.25 4.56
C VAL A 368 -20.78 9.99 3.82
N GLU A 369 -20.74 10.44 2.56
CA GLU A 369 -19.61 10.28 1.69
C GLU A 369 -18.69 11.49 1.76
N ASP A 370 -17.40 11.21 1.98
CA ASP A 370 -16.34 12.20 2.00
C ASP A 370 -15.06 11.75 1.27
N ASP A 371 -15.16 10.67 0.51
CA ASP A 371 -14.06 10.07 -0.25
C ASP A 371 -13.93 10.64 -1.66
N ALA A 372 -14.37 11.87 -1.85
CA ALA A 372 -14.23 12.56 -3.14
C ALA A 372 -12.76 12.94 -3.43
N GLY A 373 -12.35 12.75 -4.66
CA GLY A 373 -11.03 13.14 -5.16
C GLY A 373 -10.12 11.96 -5.50
N GLY A 374 -9.15 12.26 -6.37
CA GLY A 374 -8.19 11.29 -6.88
C GLY A 374 -8.72 10.41 -8.02
N PRO A 375 -7.81 9.65 -8.66
CA PRO A 375 -8.11 8.81 -9.82
C PRO A 375 -8.78 7.48 -9.46
N TRP A 376 -8.86 7.13 -8.16
CA TRP A 376 -9.38 5.85 -7.71
C TRP A 376 -10.80 6.00 -7.18
N PRO A 377 -11.71 5.07 -7.52
CA PRO A 377 -13.06 5.08 -6.96
C PRO A 377 -13.00 4.87 -5.44
N PRO A 378 -13.98 5.41 -4.70
CA PRO A 378 -14.15 5.10 -3.28
C PRO A 378 -14.43 3.60 -3.09
N TYR A 379 -14.16 3.08 -1.88
CA TYR A 379 -14.52 1.70 -1.55
C TYR A 379 -16.03 1.49 -1.65
N PRO A 380 -16.49 0.33 -2.21
CA PRO A 380 -17.91 0.00 -2.23
C PRO A 380 -18.49 -0.05 -0.81
N ARG A 381 -19.68 0.55 -0.62
CA ARG A 381 -20.35 0.67 0.70
C ARG A 381 -21.40 -0.38 0.94
N VAL A 382 -21.33 -1.49 0.21
CA VAL A 382 -22.34 -2.57 0.24
C VAL A 382 -22.13 -3.55 1.40
N ALA A 383 -20.92 -3.66 1.94
CA ALA A 383 -20.60 -4.68 2.93
C ALA A 383 -21.27 -4.41 4.29
N LEU A 384 -21.29 -3.17 4.79
CA LEU A 384 -21.93 -2.82 6.05
C LEU A 384 -23.44 -3.12 6.05
N PRO A 385 -24.26 -2.59 5.11
CA PRO A 385 -25.69 -2.88 5.12
C PRO A 385 -26.00 -4.36 4.86
N ALA A 386 -25.19 -5.06 4.03
CA ALA A 386 -25.37 -6.50 3.80
C ALA A 386 -25.10 -7.30 5.09
N ALA A 387 -24.01 -7.02 5.79
CA ALA A 387 -23.65 -7.70 7.04
C ALA A 387 -24.68 -7.43 8.16
N LEU A 388 -25.17 -6.19 8.29
CA LEU A 388 -26.22 -5.85 9.26
C LEU A 388 -27.51 -6.61 8.98
N ARG A 389 -27.96 -6.67 7.72
CA ARG A 389 -29.14 -7.47 7.34
C ARG A 389 -28.96 -8.97 7.62
N ALA A 390 -27.79 -9.51 7.27
CA ALA A 390 -27.46 -10.92 7.55
C ALA A 390 -27.48 -11.24 9.06
N ALA A 391 -27.12 -10.26 9.89
CA ALA A 391 -27.22 -10.36 11.33
C ALA A 391 -28.64 -10.15 11.90
N GLY A 392 -29.63 -9.90 11.04
CA GLY A 392 -31.04 -9.73 11.41
C GLY A 392 -31.41 -8.30 11.84
N VAL A 393 -30.59 -7.32 11.50
CA VAL A 393 -30.93 -5.91 11.73
C VAL A 393 -31.94 -5.43 10.72
N ASP A 394 -33.05 -4.85 11.20
CA ASP A 394 -34.09 -4.25 10.35
C ASP A 394 -33.62 -2.86 9.87
N LEU A 395 -33.18 -2.77 8.61
CA LEU A 395 -32.81 -1.52 7.98
C LEU A 395 -34.02 -0.87 7.30
N SER A 396 -34.41 0.32 7.80
CA SER A 396 -35.60 1.05 7.36
C SER A 396 -35.35 2.55 7.34
N ASP A 397 -35.98 3.26 6.39
CA ASP A 397 -35.86 4.72 6.27
C ASP A 397 -36.49 5.47 7.47
N GLU A 398 -37.42 4.86 8.17
CA GLU A 398 -38.10 5.42 9.35
C GLU A 398 -37.42 5.06 10.68
N GLY A 399 -36.31 4.28 10.65
CA GLY A 399 -35.61 3.82 11.82
C GLY A 399 -34.80 4.91 12.55
N THR A 400 -34.25 4.55 13.73
CA THR A 400 -33.31 5.40 14.46
C THR A 400 -32.00 5.52 13.69
N PRO A 401 -31.42 6.73 13.54
CA PRO A 401 -30.26 6.91 12.70
C PRO A 401 -29.00 6.27 13.31
N VAL A 402 -28.25 5.60 12.46
CA VAL A 402 -26.84 5.22 12.63
C VAL A 402 -26.08 5.85 11.46
N VAL A 403 -25.09 6.68 11.77
CA VAL A 403 -24.34 7.41 10.75
C VAL A 403 -23.10 6.60 10.37
N ALA A 404 -22.92 6.33 9.07
CA ALA A 404 -21.69 5.75 8.52
C ALA A 404 -20.96 6.82 7.70
N LEU A 405 -19.89 7.38 8.25
CA LEU A 405 -19.06 8.39 7.59
C LEU A 405 -17.81 7.73 7.01
N TYR A 406 -17.65 7.85 5.69
CA TYR A 406 -16.51 7.37 4.95
C TYR A 406 -15.62 8.54 4.54
N SER A 407 -14.38 8.59 5.06
CA SER A 407 -13.43 9.69 4.82
C SER A 407 -11.99 9.19 4.89
N ASP A 408 -11.61 8.34 3.93
CA ASP A 408 -10.26 7.78 3.90
C ASP A 408 -9.19 8.85 3.62
N ILE A 409 -8.04 8.68 4.27
CA ILE A 409 -6.80 9.39 3.92
C ILE A 409 -6.19 8.63 2.74
N ARG A 410 -5.99 9.33 1.61
CA ARG A 410 -5.44 8.70 0.39
C ARG A 410 -4.84 9.72 -0.56
N ALA A 411 -3.92 9.24 -1.39
CA ALA A 411 -3.30 10.01 -2.46
C ALA A 411 -4.34 10.74 -3.33
N TRP A 412 -3.99 11.92 -3.80
CA TRP A 412 -4.81 12.83 -4.63
C TRP A 412 -6.11 13.35 -3.98
N LYS A 413 -6.43 12.98 -2.75
CA LYS A 413 -7.61 13.56 -2.05
C LYS A 413 -7.44 15.05 -1.77
N GLY A 414 -6.20 15.51 -1.62
CA GLY A 414 -5.85 16.93 -1.43
C GLY A 414 -6.10 17.46 -0.02
N ARG A 415 -6.53 16.59 0.93
CA ARG A 415 -6.73 16.94 2.34
C ARG A 415 -6.71 15.71 3.25
N PRO A 416 -6.18 15.83 4.46
CA PRO A 416 -6.15 14.72 5.43
C PRO A 416 -7.43 14.61 6.28
N GLY A 417 -8.24 15.67 6.40
CA GLY A 417 -9.39 15.78 7.28
C GLY A 417 -10.73 15.55 6.60
N ILE A 418 -11.82 15.71 7.38
CA ILE A 418 -13.21 15.58 6.93
C ILE A 418 -13.67 16.92 6.31
N SER A 419 -14.36 16.90 5.18
CA SER A 419 -14.88 18.12 4.54
C SER A 419 -15.92 18.84 5.42
N ALA A 420 -16.05 20.14 5.22
CA ALA A 420 -17.06 20.92 5.91
C ALA A 420 -18.49 20.40 5.66
N ALA A 421 -18.77 19.96 4.43
CA ALA A 421 -20.08 19.40 4.06
C ALA A 421 -20.38 18.09 4.81
N ALA A 422 -19.40 17.18 4.90
CA ALA A 422 -19.56 15.93 5.61
C ALA A 422 -19.71 16.13 7.13
N ARG A 423 -18.90 17.06 7.73
CA ARG A 423 -19.06 17.44 9.15
C ARG A 423 -20.42 18.02 9.44
N GLU A 424 -20.90 18.91 8.57
CA GLU A 424 -22.24 19.52 8.72
C GLU A 424 -23.34 18.45 8.65
N ARG A 425 -23.25 17.52 7.71
CA ARG A 425 -24.21 16.42 7.59
C ARG A 425 -24.24 15.54 8.84
N VAL A 426 -23.10 15.18 9.40
CA VAL A 426 -23.02 14.46 10.66
C VAL A 426 -23.63 15.28 11.81
N ARG A 427 -23.32 16.58 11.88
CA ARG A 427 -23.83 17.49 12.89
C ARG A 427 -25.37 17.54 12.87
N GLU A 428 -25.97 17.75 11.69
CA GLU A 428 -27.45 17.76 11.53
C GLU A 428 -28.12 16.51 12.11
N VAL A 429 -27.57 15.34 11.79
CA VAL A 429 -28.17 14.06 12.26
C VAL A 429 -27.98 13.90 13.76
N THR A 430 -26.79 14.20 14.30
CA THR A 430 -26.47 13.99 15.73
C THR A 430 -27.11 15.03 16.65
N GLU A 431 -27.43 16.24 16.14
CA GLU A 431 -28.20 17.22 16.90
C GLU A 431 -29.70 16.84 16.98
N GLN A 432 -30.25 16.23 15.92
CA GLN A 432 -31.62 15.73 15.92
C GLN A 432 -31.78 14.43 16.71
N ALA A 433 -30.77 13.58 16.71
CA ALA A 433 -30.73 12.29 17.41
C ALA A 433 -29.41 12.18 18.23
N PRO A 434 -29.33 12.77 19.42
CA PRO A 434 -28.09 12.81 20.22
C PRO A 434 -27.56 11.44 20.65
N GLU A 435 -28.38 10.41 20.65
CA GLU A 435 -28.02 9.01 20.93
C GLU A 435 -27.53 8.23 19.70
N ALA A 436 -27.59 8.84 18.50
CA ALA A 436 -27.13 8.18 17.27
C ALA A 436 -25.68 7.72 17.40
N THR A 437 -25.43 6.50 16.96
CA THR A 437 -24.08 5.96 16.83
C THR A 437 -23.47 6.45 15.51
N VAL A 438 -22.26 6.99 15.60
CA VAL A 438 -21.44 7.38 14.44
C VAL A 438 -20.33 6.35 14.24
N LEU A 439 -20.32 5.76 13.05
CA LEU A 439 -19.30 4.84 12.55
C LEU A 439 -18.34 5.63 11.66
N LEU A 440 -17.15 5.90 12.14
CA LEU A 440 -16.14 6.64 11.40
C LEU A 440 -15.23 5.66 10.65
N PHE A 441 -15.47 5.47 9.38
CA PHE A 441 -14.59 4.70 8.48
C PHE A 441 -13.43 5.59 8.02
N SER A 442 -12.54 5.86 8.93
CA SER A 442 -11.33 6.66 8.77
C SER A 442 -10.42 6.52 9.99
N HIS A 443 -9.26 7.22 9.94
CA HIS A 443 -8.32 7.28 11.06
C HIS A 443 -8.98 7.86 12.32
N PRO A 444 -8.84 7.24 13.51
CA PRO A 444 -9.46 7.69 14.77
C PRO A 444 -9.11 9.14 15.16
N ARG A 445 -7.98 9.68 14.69
CA ARG A 445 -7.60 11.07 14.94
C ARG A 445 -8.65 12.07 14.46
N LEU A 446 -9.42 11.73 13.41
CA LEU A 446 -10.46 12.60 12.88
C LEU A 446 -11.72 12.68 13.75
N ALA A 447 -11.81 11.87 14.81
CA ALA A 447 -12.94 11.92 15.76
C ALA A 447 -13.11 13.30 16.41
N HIS A 448 -12.03 14.09 16.56
CA HIS A 448 -12.10 15.44 17.12
C HIS A 448 -12.87 16.42 16.23
N GLU A 449 -12.96 16.17 14.91
CA GLU A 449 -13.71 17.00 13.96
C GLU A 449 -15.22 16.78 14.04
N LEU A 450 -15.69 15.81 14.83
CA LEU A 450 -17.10 15.43 15.01
C LEU A 450 -17.59 15.67 16.44
N PRO A 451 -17.55 16.91 16.96
CA PRO A 451 -17.79 17.20 18.39
C PRO A 451 -19.22 16.86 18.85
N THR A 452 -20.20 16.86 17.95
CA THR A 452 -21.61 16.54 18.27
C THR A 452 -21.89 15.04 18.38
N ALA A 453 -21.01 14.18 17.86
CA ALA A 453 -21.13 12.72 17.95
C ALA A 453 -20.84 12.25 19.38
N ARG A 454 -21.89 11.90 20.14
CA ARG A 454 -21.77 11.42 21.54
C ARG A 454 -21.35 9.96 21.62
N ASN A 455 -21.77 9.14 20.65
CA ASN A 455 -21.40 7.73 20.53
C ASN A 455 -20.63 7.56 19.20
N LEU A 456 -19.32 7.34 19.27
CA LEU A 456 -18.45 7.29 18.12
C LEU A 456 -17.46 6.14 18.22
N VAL A 457 -17.44 5.29 17.18
CA VAL A 457 -16.42 4.25 16.96
C VAL A 457 -15.74 4.48 15.64
N ALA A 458 -14.41 4.40 15.63
CA ALA A 458 -13.61 4.51 14.42
C ALA A 458 -13.12 3.13 13.96
N ALA A 459 -13.16 2.93 12.64
CA ALA A 459 -12.88 1.67 11.97
C ALA A 459 -11.66 1.75 11.03
N TRP A 460 -10.81 2.77 11.15
CA TRP A 460 -9.56 2.99 10.43
C TRP A 460 -9.69 3.21 8.91
N GLY A 461 -10.59 2.52 8.22
CA GLY A 461 -10.82 2.66 6.77
C GLY A 461 -12.16 2.11 6.34
N GLY A 462 -12.54 2.38 5.08
CA GLY A 462 -13.82 2.01 4.48
C GLY A 462 -13.83 0.68 3.73
N GLU A 463 -12.79 -0.12 3.79
CA GLU A 463 -12.69 -1.41 3.13
C GLU A 463 -13.78 -2.39 3.61
N ALA A 464 -14.20 -3.31 2.74
CA ALA A 464 -15.26 -4.28 3.05
C ALA A 464 -15.02 -5.03 4.37
N ILE A 465 -13.78 -5.46 4.64
CA ILE A 465 -13.42 -6.16 5.88
C ILE A 465 -13.68 -5.32 7.14
N MET A 466 -13.45 -3.99 7.07
CA MET A 466 -13.72 -3.11 8.20
C MET A 466 -15.20 -2.81 8.36
N GLN A 467 -15.96 -2.72 7.27
CA GLN A 467 -17.41 -2.62 7.29
C GLN A 467 -18.05 -3.87 7.93
N GLU A 468 -17.59 -5.06 7.56
CA GLU A 468 -17.99 -6.35 8.15
C GLU A 468 -17.61 -6.43 9.63
N ALA A 469 -16.39 -5.99 9.99
CA ALA A 469 -15.91 -5.97 11.36
C ALA A 469 -16.79 -5.07 12.27
N VAL A 470 -17.19 -3.90 11.78
CA VAL A 470 -18.11 -3.00 12.50
C VAL A 470 -19.48 -3.67 12.68
N ALA A 471 -20.05 -4.28 11.63
CA ALA A 471 -21.33 -4.98 11.73
C ALA A 471 -21.27 -6.14 12.73
N ALA A 472 -20.24 -6.96 12.68
CA ALA A 472 -20.04 -8.09 13.59
C ALA A 472 -19.89 -7.62 15.05
N TRP A 473 -19.12 -6.56 15.26
CA TRP A 473 -18.91 -5.97 16.58
C TRP A 473 -20.21 -5.40 17.17
N LEU A 474 -20.99 -4.66 16.38
CA LEU A 474 -22.26 -4.06 16.81
C LEU A 474 -23.34 -5.11 17.15
N THR A 475 -23.33 -6.23 16.43
CA THR A 475 -24.36 -7.29 16.57
C THR A 475 -23.95 -8.42 17.50
N GLY A 476 -22.66 -8.48 17.89
CA GLY A 476 -22.08 -9.58 18.69
C GLY A 476 -22.10 -10.93 17.95
N ARG A 477 -22.23 -10.92 16.61
CA ARG A 477 -22.32 -12.13 15.77
C ARG A 477 -21.16 -12.22 14.81
N THR A 478 -20.30 -13.20 15.01
CA THR A 478 -19.20 -13.55 14.09
C THR A 478 -19.60 -14.61 13.06
N ASP A 479 -20.61 -15.40 13.36
CA ASP A 479 -20.98 -16.60 12.58
C ASP A 479 -21.83 -16.27 11.32
N ALA A 480 -22.56 -15.15 11.33
CA ALA A 480 -23.44 -14.77 10.24
C ALA A 480 -22.70 -14.34 8.95
N LEU A 481 -21.40 -14.10 9.04
CA LEU A 481 -20.58 -13.57 7.94
C LEU A 481 -19.87 -14.67 7.15
N ALA A 482 -19.78 -15.88 7.68
CA ALA A 482 -19.19 -17.04 6.99
C ALA A 482 -20.03 -17.56 5.80
N GLY A 483 -21.30 -17.11 5.67
CA GLY A 483 -22.24 -17.55 4.64
C GLY A 483 -22.45 -16.57 3.47
N ALA A 484 -21.90 -15.37 3.54
CA ALA A 484 -22.01 -14.34 2.48
C ALA A 484 -20.95 -14.50 1.35
N GLY A 485 -20.49 -15.71 1.11
CA GLY A 485 -19.66 -16.09 -0.03
C GLY A 485 -20.42 -16.19 -1.35
N GLY A 486 -21.47 -15.39 -1.52
CA GLY A 486 -22.15 -15.15 -2.80
C GLY A 486 -21.53 -13.93 -3.45
N GLY A 487 -21.05 -14.11 -4.67
CA GLY A 487 -20.35 -13.13 -5.47
C GLY A 487 -20.81 -11.69 -5.26
N PHE A 488 -19.87 -10.85 -4.95
CA PHE A 488 -20.03 -9.40 -5.05
C PHE A 488 -20.03 -9.05 -6.54
N ASP A 489 -21.18 -9.28 -7.20
CA ASP A 489 -21.47 -8.68 -8.49
C ASP A 489 -21.79 -7.19 -8.25
N ARG A 490 -20.90 -6.34 -8.82
CA ARG A 490 -20.95 -4.91 -9.11
C ARG A 490 -20.75 -3.94 -7.96
#